data_417dea2259431ff19b9b19f2d0f0190a
#
_entry.id   417dea2259431ff19b9b19f2d0f0190a
#
_cell.length_a   1.000
_cell.length_b   1.000
_cell.length_c   1.000
_cell.angle_alpha   90.00
_cell.angle_beta   90.00
_cell.angle_gamma   90.00
#
_symmetry.space_group_name_H-M   'P 1'
#
loop_
_entity.id
_entity.type
_entity.pdbx_description
1 polymer ?
#
loop_
_entity_poly.entity_id
_entity_poly.type
_entity_poly.pdbx_seq_one_letter_code
_entity_poly.pdbx_strand_id
1 'polypeptide(L)'
;TYIPYWRIKADVVGWIFGQEARTRRVGNTTQTYYVDVEKKIQMPFDQTFAACDISELGVQQVNLSGNELIPVEFEQLQKDGMTFNIISSKKEISETARNQFVLKAKSANRVAYTNFEYLEMVREYISIVYYPLWVIRYNFQNRIYQVVVDGEDGSICYGKAPGNNLFRAIVGIFGISLGMYFATFFAAFALGDGDASFGAYILVLIIGIVLISWGYKKFRYGSEIEEGTGIVKQSKQKNDTLQKYTGIDTSNMDANSLLKGIGVASIAGGVLSSVLRNVKR
;
A
#
# COMPACT_ATOMS: atom_id res chain seq x y z
N THR A 1 -6.00 19.42 -18.27
CA THR A 1 -5.91 19.86 -16.88
C THR A 1 -4.46 19.98 -16.46
N TYR A 2 -4.11 21.10 -15.85
CA TYR A 2 -2.75 21.33 -15.33
C TYR A 2 -2.75 21.22 -13.82
N ILE A 3 -1.91 20.31 -13.30
CA ILE A 3 -1.84 20.00 -11.88
C ILE A 3 -0.51 20.51 -11.34
N PRO A 4 -0.52 21.34 -10.24
CA PRO A 4 0.70 21.80 -9.62
C PRO A 4 1.37 20.69 -8.82
N TYR A 5 2.65 20.49 -9.04
CA TYR A 5 3.53 19.62 -8.27
C TYR A 5 4.72 20.43 -7.70
N TRP A 6 5.05 20.16 -6.47
CA TRP A 6 6.32 20.57 -5.91
C TRP A 6 7.44 19.65 -6.42
N ARG A 7 8.40 20.19 -7.14
CA ARG A 7 9.62 19.48 -7.48
C ARG A 7 10.70 19.81 -6.47
N ILE A 8 11.24 18.80 -5.81
CA ILE A 8 12.30 18.96 -4.81
C ILE A 8 13.52 18.19 -5.29
N LYS A 9 14.60 18.95 -5.48
CA LYS A 9 15.94 18.44 -5.73
C LYS A 9 16.75 18.64 -4.47
N ALA A 10 17.38 17.59 -3.97
CA ALA A 10 18.23 17.68 -2.79
C ALA A 10 19.21 16.50 -2.77
N ASP A 11 20.27 16.64 -1.97
CA ASP A 11 21.17 15.54 -1.67
C ASP A 11 20.98 15.09 -0.23
N VAL A 12 20.98 13.78 -0.01
CA VAL A 12 21.11 13.23 1.33
C VAL A 12 22.56 12.81 1.54
N VAL A 13 23.17 13.40 2.58
CA VAL A 13 24.57 13.14 2.94
C VAL A 13 24.65 12.66 4.37
N GLY A 14 25.65 11.85 4.68
CA GLY A 14 25.92 11.41 6.04
C GLY A 14 26.65 10.08 6.12
N TRP A 15 26.53 9.44 7.27
CA TRP A 15 27.18 8.17 7.59
C TRP A 15 26.23 7.23 8.32
N ILE A 16 26.41 5.94 8.05
CA ILE A 16 25.82 4.85 8.82
C ILE A 16 26.97 3.97 9.30
N PHE A 17 27.10 3.84 10.61
CA PHE A 17 27.99 2.91 11.28
C PHE A 17 27.20 1.74 11.82
N GLY A 18 27.65 0.53 11.56
CA GLY A 18 26.92 -0.64 11.98
C GLY A 18 27.63 -1.93 11.64
N GLN A 19 26.90 -3.03 11.60
CA GLN A 19 27.42 -4.35 11.31
C GLN A 19 26.71 -4.97 10.10
N GLU A 20 27.49 -5.54 9.20
CA GLU A 20 26.96 -6.39 8.12
C GLU A 20 27.09 -7.86 8.49
N ALA A 21 26.03 -8.61 8.21
CA ALA A 21 26.05 -10.05 8.34
C ALA A 21 26.79 -10.65 7.13
N ARG A 22 27.86 -11.41 7.39
CA ARG A 22 28.59 -12.16 6.38
C ARG A 22 28.52 -13.65 6.69
N THR A 23 28.46 -14.46 5.66
CA THR A 23 28.40 -15.90 5.79
C THR A 23 29.73 -16.53 5.37
N ARG A 24 30.23 -17.47 6.16
CA ARG A 24 31.40 -18.27 5.84
C ARG A 24 31.04 -19.75 5.92
N ARG A 25 31.42 -20.49 4.92
CA ARG A 25 31.28 -21.97 4.90
C ARG A 25 32.42 -22.59 5.69
N VAL A 26 32.09 -23.36 6.72
CA VAL A 26 33.04 -24.13 7.52
C VAL A 26 32.64 -25.62 7.41
N GLY A 27 33.33 -26.36 6.55
CA GLY A 27 32.92 -27.73 6.20
C GLY A 27 31.56 -27.77 5.52
N ASN A 28 30.62 -28.52 6.08
CA ASN A 28 29.25 -28.67 5.55
C ASN A 28 28.23 -27.65 6.17
N THR A 29 28.68 -26.77 7.06
CA THR A 29 27.83 -25.83 7.79
C THR A 29 28.14 -24.40 7.37
N THR A 30 27.10 -23.56 7.25
CA THR A 30 27.24 -22.11 7.00
C THR A 30 27.15 -21.38 8.33
N GLN A 31 28.19 -20.65 8.70
CA GLN A 31 28.21 -19.78 9.87
C GLN A 31 28.03 -18.32 9.47
N THR A 32 27.17 -17.60 10.19
CA THR A 32 27.01 -16.15 10.03
C THR A 32 27.86 -15.45 11.06
N TYR A 33 28.65 -14.47 10.64
CA TYR A 33 29.42 -13.59 11.52
C TYR A 33 29.17 -12.13 11.12
N TYR A 34 29.38 -11.19 12.05
CA TYR A 34 29.12 -9.78 11.86
C TYR A 34 30.45 -9.04 11.75
N VAL A 35 30.52 -8.10 10.81
CA VAL A 35 31.69 -7.26 10.56
C VAL A 35 31.26 -5.81 10.67
N ASP A 36 32.03 -5.02 11.42
CA ASP A 36 31.81 -3.60 11.54
C ASP A 36 32.02 -2.91 10.18
N VAL A 37 31.09 -2.05 9.81
CA VAL A 37 31.10 -1.33 8.55
C VAL A 37 30.76 0.14 8.74
N GLU A 38 31.42 0.97 7.93
CA GLU A 38 31.11 2.38 7.78
C GLU A 38 30.61 2.63 6.36
N LYS A 39 29.42 3.23 6.25
CA LYS A 39 28.86 3.62 4.94
C LYS A 39 28.74 5.13 4.87
N LYS A 40 29.56 5.75 4.02
CA LYS A 40 29.40 7.15 3.62
C LYS A 40 28.29 7.24 2.59
N ILE A 41 27.30 8.08 2.84
CA ILE A 41 26.14 8.27 1.98
C ILE A 41 26.20 9.63 1.33
N GLN A 42 26.02 9.64 0.02
CA GLN A 42 25.82 10.84 -0.78
C GLN A 42 24.90 10.46 -1.94
N MET A 43 23.61 10.74 -1.79
CA MET A 43 22.58 10.34 -2.77
C MET A 43 21.80 11.55 -3.24
N PRO A 44 21.80 11.85 -4.55
CA PRO A 44 20.94 12.88 -5.12
C PRO A 44 19.51 12.38 -5.24
N PHE A 45 18.56 13.25 -4.97
CA PHE A 45 17.12 13.01 -5.15
C PHE A 45 16.51 14.13 -6.00
N ASP A 46 15.63 13.75 -6.91
CA ASP A 46 14.78 14.65 -7.70
C ASP A 46 13.38 14.00 -7.76
N GLN A 47 12.44 14.55 -7.00
CA GLN A 47 11.11 13.99 -6.90
C GLN A 47 10.05 15.08 -6.89
N THR A 48 8.87 14.68 -7.35
CA THR A 48 7.68 15.53 -7.36
C THR A 48 6.70 15.10 -6.27
N PHE A 49 6.01 16.07 -5.72
CA PHE A 49 4.97 15.89 -4.72
C PHE A 49 3.75 16.71 -5.14
N ALA A 50 2.56 16.14 -5.04
CA ALA A 50 1.36 16.89 -5.38
C ALA A 50 1.19 18.13 -4.49
N ALA A 51 0.93 19.27 -5.12
CA ALA A 51 0.73 20.55 -4.43
C ALA A 51 -0.75 20.83 -4.12
N CYS A 52 -1.67 20.02 -4.64
CA CYS A 52 -3.11 20.13 -4.46
C CYS A 52 -3.73 18.79 -4.01
N ASP A 53 -5.01 18.78 -3.69
CA ASP A 53 -5.74 17.53 -3.42
C ASP A 53 -5.93 16.75 -4.73
N ILE A 54 -5.28 15.60 -4.80
CA ILE A 54 -5.31 14.67 -5.92
C ILE A 54 -6.02 13.37 -5.59
N SER A 55 -6.79 13.33 -4.50
CA SER A 55 -7.47 12.11 -4.03
C SER A 55 -8.37 11.48 -5.11
N GLU A 56 -8.98 12.32 -5.95
CA GLU A 56 -9.80 11.87 -7.08
C GLU A 56 -8.97 11.46 -8.30
N LEU A 57 -7.77 12.00 -8.48
CA LEU A 57 -6.95 11.79 -9.67
C LEU A 57 -5.97 10.62 -9.50
N GLY A 58 -5.60 10.29 -8.28
CA GLY A 58 -4.74 9.15 -7.95
C GLY A 58 -3.27 9.28 -8.35
N VAL A 59 -2.84 10.41 -8.93
CA VAL A 59 -1.47 10.64 -9.43
C VAL A 59 -0.68 11.47 -8.42
N GLN A 60 0.01 10.84 -7.49
CA GLN A 60 0.74 11.54 -6.43
C GLN A 60 2.11 12.07 -6.85
N GLN A 61 2.73 11.42 -7.81
CA GLN A 61 4.06 11.77 -8.31
C GLN A 61 4.07 11.67 -9.83
N VAL A 62 4.76 12.60 -10.47
CA VAL A 62 5.03 12.58 -11.91
C VAL A 62 6.53 12.49 -12.13
N ASN A 63 6.94 11.83 -13.21
CA ASN A 63 8.34 11.74 -13.58
C ASN A 63 8.68 12.88 -14.53
N LEU A 64 9.63 13.72 -14.14
CA LEU A 64 10.11 14.85 -14.95
C LEU A 64 11.45 14.55 -15.63
N SER A 65 11.89 13.29 -15.63
CA SER A 65 13.17 12.91 -16.21
C SER A 65 13.11 13.00 -17.73
N GLY A 66 13.96 13.83 -18.29
CA GLY A 66 14.03 14.04 -19.75
C GLY A 66 13.15 15.14 -20.29
N ASN A 67 12.29 15.73 -19.47
CA ASN A 67 11.37 16.77 -19.89
C ASN A 67 12.00 18.15 -19.81
N GLU A 68 11.85 18.94 -20.87
CA GLU A 68 12.26 20.32 -20.90
C GLU A 68 11.21 21.18 -20.19
N LEU A 69 11.61 21.88 -19.13
CA LEU A 69 10.74 22.78 -18.38
C LEU A 69 10.76 24.16 -19.01
N ILE A 70 9.62 24.67 -19.38
CA ILE A 70 9.41 26.02 -19.89
C ILE A 70 8.85 26.93 -18.78
N PRO A 71 9.14 28.24 -18.79
CA PRO A 71 8.53 29.20 -17.88
C PRO A 71 7.00 29.17 -17.99
N VAL A 72 6.34 29.31 -16.84
CA VAL A 72 4.87 29.26 -16.78
C VAL A 72 4.28 30.59 -17.20
N GLU A 73 3.43 30.56 -18.23
CA GLU A 73 2.55 31.66 -18.64
C GLU A 73 1.12 31.36 -18.20
N PHE A 74 0.69 31.93 -17.09
CA PHE A 74 -0.63 31.60 -16.48
C PHE A 74 -1.81 31.93 -17.37
N GLU A 75 -1.73 33.00 -18.17
CA GLU A 75 -2.79 33.36 -19.10
C GLU A 75 -3.00 32.30 -20.17
N GLN A 76 -1.90 31.71 -20.65
CA GLN A 76 -1.96 30.63 -21.63
C GLN A 76 -2.46 29.33 -21.00
N LEU A 77 -1.97 28.96 -19.81
CA LEU A 77 -2.43 27.80 -19.08
C LEU A 77 -3.94 27.80 -18.83
N GLN A 78 -4.50 28.97 -18.48
CA GLN A 78 -5.94 29.12 -18.25
C GLN A 78 -6.79 29.04 -19.53
N LYS A 79 -6.21 29.41 -20.68
CA LYS A 79 -6.88 29.25 -21.97
C LYS A 79 -6.87 27.80 -22.45
N ASP A 80 -5.77 27.10 -22.21
CA ASP A 80 -5.55 25.73 -22.69
C ASP A 80 -6.23 24.68 -21.81
N GLY A 81 -6.56 25.00 -20.55
CA GLY A 81 -7.23 24.05 -19.68
C GLY A 81 -7.48 24.51 -18.25
N MET A 82 -8.07 23.60 -17.46
CA MET A 82 -8.32 23.83 -16.05
C MET A 82 -7.01 23.73 -15.28
N THR A 83 -6.75 24.70 -14.42
CA THR A 83 -5.60 24.71 -13.50
C THR A 83 -6.06 24.51 -12.05
N PHE A 84 -5.33 23.70 -11.31
CA PHE A 84 -5.59 23.50 -9.88
C PHE A 84 -4.81 24.49 -9.02
N ASN A 85 -5.40 24.87 -7.88
CA ASN A 85 -4.75 25.74 -6.92
C ASN A 85 -3.79 24.97 -6.02
N ILE A 86 -2.72 25.62 -5.60
CA ILE A 86 -1.76 25.08 -4.64
C ILE A 86 -2.37 25.17 -3.23
N ILE A 87 -2.43 24.05 -2.53
CA ILE A 87 -2.97 23.94 -1.18
C ILE A 87 -1.86 23.68 -0.16
N SER A 88 -0.86 22.85 -0.52
CA SER A 88 0.24 22.50 0.38
C SER A 88 1.26 23.62 0.52
N SER A 89 1.79 23.81 1.73
CA SER A 89 2.82 24.81 1.99
C SER A 89 4.21 24.28 1.63
N LYS A 90 5.11 25.20 1.22
CA LYS A 90 6.52 24.89 0.94
C LYS A 90 7.20 24.19 2.13
N LYS A 91 6.92 24.64 3.37
CA LYS A 91 7.54 24.11 4.58
C LYS A 91 7.10 22.66 4.83
N GLU A 92 5.81 22.39 4.74
CA GLU A 92 5.23 21.06 4.94
C GLU A 92 5.81 20.04 3.94
N ILE A 93 5.92 20.45 2.69
CA ILE A 93 6.44 19.60 1.63
C ILE A 93 7.95 19.35 1.77
N SER A 94 8.72 20.36 2.20
CA SER A 94 10.15 20.21 2.50
C SER A 94 10.38 19.18 3.62
N GLU A 95 9.61 19.25 4.71
CA GLU A 95 9.68 18.29 5.81
C GLU A 95 9.29 16.87 5.35
N THR A 96 8.25 16.75 4.54
CA THR A 96 7.82 15.47 3.96
C THR A 96 8.90 14.87 3.07
N ALA A 97 9.49 15.69 2.19
CA ALA A 97 10.57 15.25 1.31
C ALA A 97 11.82 14.83 2.10
N ARG A 98 12.20 15.61 3.12
CA ARG A 98 13.33 15.27 4.00
C ARG A 98 13.16 13.88 4.60
N ASN A 99 11.99 13.62 5.19
CA ASN A 99 11.69 12.33 5.80
C ASN A 99 11.75 11.20 4.78
N GLN A 100 11.15 11.39 3.60
CA GLN A 100 11.14 10.37 2.55
C GLN A 100 12.54 10.11 1.98
N PHE A 101 13.34 11.15 1.72
CA PHE A 101 14.66 11.01 1.14
C PHE A 101 15.62 10.34 2.11
N VAL A 102 15.60 10.74 3.38
CA VAL A 102 16.39 10.09 4.43
C VAL A 102 16.00 8.61 4.58
N LEU A 103 14.70 8.29 4.61
CA LEU A 103 14.24 6.91 4.67
C LEU A 103 14.66 6.10 3.45
N LYS A 104 14.61 6.67 2.24
CA LYS A 104 15.06 6.01 1.01
C LYS A 104 16.58 5.79 1.03
N ALA A 105 17.35 6.79 1.43
CA ALA A 105 18.80 6.68 1.56
C ALA A 105 19.19 5.59 2.57
N LYS A 106 18.53 5.56 3.72
CA LYS A 106 18.71 4.53 4.74
C LYS A 106 18.32 3.14 4.22
N SER A 107 17.20 3.03 3.53
CA SER A 107 16.73 1.74 2.99
C SER A 107 17.65 1.18 1.90
N ALA A 108 18.27 2.04 1.09
CA ALA A 108 19.24 1.65 0.07
C ALA A 108 20.59 1.19 0.67
N ASN A 109 20.92 1.69 1.87
CA ASN A 109 22.21 1.42 2.52
C ASN A 109 22.04 0.63 3.83
N ARG A 110 21.14 -0.35 3.85
CA ARG A 110 20.86 -1.17 5.05
C ARG A 110 22.11 -1.88 5.55
N VAL A 111 22.21 -1.95 6.88
CA VAL A 111 23.14 -2.78 7.64
C VAL A 111 22.33 -3.73 8.53
N ALA A 112 22.94 -4.82 8.99
CA ALA A 112 22.25 -5.79 9.85
C ALA A 112 21.92 -5.18 11.22
N TYR A 113 22.87 -4.45 11.78
CA TYR A 113 22.73 -3.71 13.03
C TYR A 113 23.29 -2.31 12.83
N THR A 114 22.50 -1.28 13.16
CA THR A 114 22.93 0.13 13.12
C THR A 114 23.37 0.54 14.54
N ASN A 115 24.61 0.96 14.69
CA ASN A 115 25.16 1.47 15.93
C ASN A 115 24.96 2.97 16.04
N PHE A 116 25.20 3.70 14.92
CA PHE A 116 25.04 5.14 14.82
C PHE A 116 24.67 5.52 13.39
N GLU A 117 23.78 6.48 13.24
CA GLU A 117 23.44 7.04 11.93
C GLU A 117 23.28 8.56 12.03
N TYR A 118 23.81 9.24 11.03
CA TYR A 118 23.59 10.66 10.81
C TYR A 118 23.36 10.89 9.33
N LEU A 119 22.15 11.23 8.95
CA LEU A 119 21.74 11.50 7.57
C LEU A 119 20.99 12.81 7.53
N GLU A 120 21.41 13.70 6.66
CA GLU A 120 20.79 15.03 6.51
C GLU A 120 20.56 15.37 5.05
N MET A 121 19.42 16.02 4.79
CA MET A 121 19.10 16.57 3.49
C MET A 121 19.75 17.94 3.33
N VAL A 122 20.53 18.10 2.29
CA VAL A 122 21.27 19.35 1.99
C VAL A 122 21.04 19.77 0.54
N ARG A 123 21.39 21.01 0.21
CA ARG A 123 21.27 21.59 -1.14
C ARG A 123 19.86 21.51 -1.70
N GLU A 124 18.89 21.83 -0.87
CA GLU A 124 17.49 21.79 -1.23
C GLU A 124 17.14 22.86 -2.26
N TYR A 125 16.58 22.45 -3.39
CA TYR A 125 15.99 23.32 -4.40
C TYR A 125 14.54 22.93 -4.60
N ILE A 126 13.62 23.88 -4.34
CA ILE A 126 12.17 23.67 -4.45
C ILE A 126 11.62 24.56 -5.54
N SER A 127 10.89 23.97 -6.47
CA SER A 127 10.16 24.66 -7.52
C SER A 127 8.74 24.09 -7.67
N ILE A 128 7.85 24.86 -8.29
CA ILE A 128 6.51 24.41 -8.66
C ILE A 128 6.51 24.12 -10.15
N VAL A 129 5.96 22.99 -10.53
CA VAL A 129 5.79 22.55 -11.91
C VAL A 129 4.31 22.26 -12.15
N TYR A 130 3.72 22.90 -13.16
CA TYR A 130 2.38 22.58 -13.65
C TYR A 130 2.49 21.48 -14.70
N TYR A 131 1.95 20.31 -14.37
CA TYR A 131 2.05 19.12 -15.22
C TYR A 131 0.74 18.84 -15.95
N PRO A 132 0.77 18.62 -17.29
CA PRO A 132 -0.42 18.34 -18.05
C PRO A 132 -0.93 16.92 -17.83
N LEU A 133 -2.17 16.78 -17.37
CA LEU A 133 -2.85 15.50 -17.28
C LEU A 133 -4.20 15.55 -18.00
N TRP A 134 -4.51 14.51 -18.76
CA TRP A 134 -5.82 14.32 -19.35
C TRP A 134 -6.69 13.50 -18.39
N VAL A 135 -7.82 14.08 -17.99
CA VAL A 135 -8.79 13.41 -17.12
C VAL A 135 -10.01 13.06 -17.95
N ILE A 136 -10.17 11.78 -18.26
CA ILE A 136 -11.25 11.26 -19.09
C ILE A 136 -12.27 10.59 -18.17
N ARG A 137 -13.51 11.10 -18.14
CA ARG A 137 -14.61 10.50 -17.39
C ARG A 137 -15.62 9.90 -18.37
N TYR A 138 -16.03 8.66 -18.11
CA TYR A 138 -17.02 7.99 -18.93
C TYR A 138 -18.05 7.25 -18.08
N ASN A 139 -19.26 7.12 -18.59
CA ASN A 139 -20.34 6.40 -17.92
C ASN A 139 -20.49 5.01 -18.52
N PHE A 140 -20.46 3.98 -17.67
CA PHE A 140 -20.72 2.61 -18.06
C PHE A 140 -21.65 1.95 -17.04
N GLN A 141 -22.80 1.44 -17.49
CA GLN A 141 -23.83 0.81 -16.64
C GLN A 141 -24.23 1.65 -15.41
N ASN A 142 -24.51 2.93 -15.62
CA ASN A 142 -24.86 3.91 -14.57
C ASN A 142 -23.77 4.14 -13.50
N ARG A 143 -22.50 3.84 -13.82
CA ARG A 143 -21.35 4.16 -12.98
C ARG A 143 -20.38 5.04 -13.74
N ILE A 144 -19.86 6.04 -13.06
CA ILE A 144 -18.84 6.92 -13.61
C ILE A 144 -17.46 6.30 -13.33
N TYR A 145 -16.70 6.12 -14.40
CA TYR A 145 -15.32 5.70 -14.38
C TYR A 145 -14.42 6.83 -14.82
N GLN A 146 -13.20 6.83 -14.34
CA GLN A 146 -12.21 7.86 -14.65
C GLN A 146 -10.89 7.22 -15.02
N VAL A 147 -10.28 7.79 -16.07
CA VAL A 147 -8.91 7.47 -16.49
C VAL A 147 -8.13 8.75 -16.55
N VAL A 148 -6.95 8.74 -15.97
CA VAL A 148 -5.99 9.84 -16.00
C VAL A 148 -4.82 9.41 -16.86
N VAL A 149 -4.58 10.18 -17.92
CA VAL A 149 -3.55 9.93 -18.92
C VAL A 149 -2.51 11.04 -18.84
N ASP A 150 -1.25 10.68 -18.95
CA ASP A 150 -0.15 11.61 -19.03
C ASP A 150 -0.30 12.47 -20.29
N GLY A 151 -0.21 13.78 -20.12
CA GLY A 151 -0.35 14.72 -21.26
C GLY A 151 0.89 14.80 -22.13
N GLU A 152 1.99 14.23 -21.71
CA GLU A 152 3.26 14.30 -22.40
C GLU A 152 3.54 13.04 -23.23
N ASP A 153 3.45 11.87 -22.62
CA ASP A 153 3.76 10.60 -23.28
C ASP A 153 2.52 9.75 -23.64
N GLY A 154 1.33 10.16 -23.18
CA GLY A 154 0.08 9.44 -23.41
C GLY A 154 -0.07 8.16 -22.60
N SER A 155 0.78 7.90 -21.63
CA SER A 155 0.69 6.73 -20.76
C SER A 155 -0.47 6.86 -19.76
N ILE A 156 -1.04 5.74 -19.35
CA ILE A 156 -2.09 5.72 -18.34
C ILE A 156 -1.45 5.84 -16.95
N CYS A 157 -1.62 7.01 -16.33
CA CYS A 157 -1.15 7.26 -14.97
C CYS A 157 -2.02 6.58 -13.92
N TYR A 158 -3.34 6.66 -14.10
CA TYR A 158 -4.32 6.07 -13.20
C TYR A 158 -5.61 5.78 -13.96
N GLY A 159 -6.23 4.64 -13.70
CA GLY A 159 -7.53 4.34 -14.28
C GLY A 159 -8.33 3.38 -13.45
N LYS A 160 -9.63 3.65 -13.37
CA LYS A 160 -10.63 2.68 -12.91
C LYS A 160 -11.40 2.20 -14.11
N ALA A 161 -11.39 0.89 -14.32
CA ALA A 161 -12.16 0.25 -15.39
C ALA A 161 -13.17 -0.76 -14.81
N PRO A 162 -14.31 -0.97 -15.50
CA PRO A 162 -15.24 -2.01 -15.11
C PRO A 162 -14.59 -3.39 -15.28
N GLY A 163 -14.62 -4.20 -14.21
CA GLY A 163 -14.09 -5.55 -14.25
C GLY A 163 -14.99 -6.53 -14.99
N ASN A 164 -14.46 -7.73 -15.23
CA ASN A 164 -15.20 -8.78 -15.92
C ASN A 164 -16.34 -9.32 -15.05
N ASN A 165 -17.59 -9.03 -15.45
CA ASN A 165 -18.79 -9.46 -14.72
C ASN A 165 -18.93 -10.98 -14.67
N LEU A 166 -18.49 -11.70 -15.70
CA LEU A 166 -18.53 -13.16 -15.75
C LEU A 166 -17.57 -13.77 -14.71
N PHE A 167 -16.36 -13.28 -14.62
CA PHE A 167 -15.42 -13.72 -13.60
C PHE A 167 -15.94 -13.46 -12.18
N ARG A 168 -16.57 -12.30 -11.95
CA ARG A 168 -17.22 -11.99 -10.67
C ARG A 168 -18.33 -12.97 -10.32
N ALA A 169 -19.19 -13.26 -11.29
CA ALA A 169 -20.28 -14.22 -11.09
C ALA A 169 -19.73 -15.61 -10.76
N ILE A 170 -18.74 -16.10 -11.50
CA ILE A 170 -18.11 -17.40 -11.25
C ILE A 170 -17.49 -17.46 -9.86
N VAL A 171 -16.67 -16.47 -9.48
CA VAL A 171 -16.00 -16.44 -8.16
C VAL A 171 -17.02 -16.29 -7.02
N GLY A 172 -18.08 -15.49 -7.22
CA GLY A 172 -19.14 -15.31 -6.24
C GLY A 172 -19.93 -16.61 -6.03
N ILE A 173 -20.39 -17.23 -7.12
CA ILE A 173 -21.14 -18.50 -7.06
C ILE A 173 -20.26 -19.59 -6.43
N PHE A 174 -19.02 -19.74 -6.89
CA PHE A 174 -18.11 -20.77 -6.37
C PHE A 174 -17.81 -20.56 -4.88
N GLY A 175 -17.49 -19.32 -4.45
CA GLY A 175 -17.20 -19.01 -3.06
C GLY A 175 -18.39 -19.22 -2.13
N ILE A 176 -19.59 -18.81 -2.57
CA ILE A 176 -20.83 -19.01 -1.80
C ILE A 176 -21.20 -20.47 -1.75
N SER A 177 -21.17 -21.19 -2.88
CA SER A 177 -21.52 -22.62 -2.94
C SER A 177 -20.57 -23.47 -2.10
N LEU A 178 -19.27 -23.22 -2.19
CA LEU A 178 -18.27 -23.93 -1.39
C LEU A 178 -18.43 -23.62 0.09
N GLY A 179 -18.68 -22.37 0.44
CA GLY A 179 -18.93 -21.98 1.83
C GLY A 179 -20.20 -22.58 2.40
N MET A 180 -21.29 -22.64 1.62
CA MET A 180 -22.53 -23.36 2.01
C MET A 180 -22.29 -24.85 2.17
N TYR A 181 -21.52 -25.48 1.28
CA TYR A 181 -21.16 -26.88 1.39
C TYR A 181 -20.47 -27.17 2.73
N PHE A 182 -19.48 -26.39 3.11
CA PHE A 182 -18.81 -26.53 4.42
C PHE A 182 -19.76 -26.29 5.59
N ALA A 183 -20.65 -25.30 5.50
CA ALA A 183 -21.62 -25.01 6.56
C ALA A 183 -22.67 -26.17 6.73
N THR A 184 -23.17 -26.74 5.62
CA THR A 184 -24.12 -27.88 5.66
C THR A 184 -23.42 -29.16 6.09
N PHE A 185 -22.19 -29.39 5.67
CA PHE A 185 -21.37 -30.52 6.11
C PHE A 185 -21.14 -30.48 7.63
N PHE A 186 -20.86 -29.26 8.15
CA PHE A 186 -20.79 -29.03 9.58
C PHE A 186 -22.11 -29.43 10.30
N ALA A 187 -23.25 -28.97 9.78
CA ALA A 187 -24.56 -29.28 10.39
C ALA A 187 -24.87 -30.77 10.36
N ALA A 188 -24.58 -31.45 9.25
CA ALA A 188 -24.79 -32.89 9.10
C ALA A 188 -23.92 -33.71 10.06
N PHE A 189 -22.66 -33.30 10.26
CA PHE A 189 -21.77 -33.98 11.20
C PHE A 189 -22.10 -33.67 12.66
N ALA A 190 -22.55 -32.46 12.98
CA ALA A 190 -22.94 -32.06 14.33
C ALA A 190 -24.20 -32.77 14.82
N LEU A 191 -25.06 -33.21 13.89
CA LEU A 191 -26.28 -33.96 14.18
C LEU A 191 -26.09 -35.50 14.10
N GLY A 192 -24.94 -35.94 13.54
CA GLY A 192 -24.60 -37.37 13.46
C GLY A 192 -23.71 -37.78 14.65
N ASP A 193 -23.78 -39.07 15.04
CA ASP A 193 -22.98 -39.68 16.12
C ASP A 193 -21.47 -39.78 15.77
N GLY A 194 -20.82 -38.68 15.46
CA GLY A 194 -19.41 -38.68 15.11
C GLY A 194 -18.50 -38.33 16.32
N ASP A 195 -17.47 -39.14 16.54
CA ASP A 195 -16.44 -38.97 17.59
C ASP A 195 -15.54 -37.73 17.41
N ALA A 196 -15.91 -36.80 16.51
CA ALA A 196 -15.11 -35.60 16.28
C ALA A 196 -15.31 -34.56 17.40
N SER A 197 -14.25 -33.94 17.83
CA SER A 197 -14.31 -32.92 18.88
C SER A 197 -15.15 -31.71 18.45
N PHE A 198 -15.97 -31.17 19.34
CA PHE A 198 -16.78 -29.97 19.12
C PHE A 198 -16.01 -28.80 18.54
N GLY A 199 -14.70 -28.68 18.86
CA GLY A 199 -13.82 -27.67 18.30
C GLY A 199 -13.58 -27.81 16.79
N ALA A 200 -13.54 -29.03 16.25
CA ALA A 200 -13.38 -29.26 14.81
C ALA A 200 -14.60 -28.77 14.03
N TYR A 201 -15.80 -28.96 14.58
CA TYR A 201 -17.06 -28.49 13.99
C TYR A 201 -17.10 -26.95 13.90
N ILE A 202 -16.72 -26.25 14.98
CA ILE A 202 -16.67 -24.80 15.00
C ILE A 202 -15.66 -24.28 13.96
N LEU A 203 -14.53 -24.95 13.79
CA LEU A 203 -13.53 -24.56 12.81
C LEU A 203 -14.07 -24.65 11.38
N VAL A 204 -14.74 -25.74 11.04
CA VAL A 204 -15.37 -25.92 9.70
C VAL A 204 -16.46 -24.87 9.45
N LEU A 205 -17.27 -24.54 10.45
CA LEU A 205 -18.28 -23.47 10.37
C LEU A 205 -17.62 -22.11 10.07
N ILE A 206 -16.55 -21.77 10.79
CA ILE A 206 -15.82 -20.51 10.59
C ILE A 206 -15.26 -20.44 9.17
N ILE A 207 -14.68 -21.53 8.66
CA ILE A 207 -14.19 -21.61 7.27
C ILE A 207 -15.33 -21.36 6.28
N GLY A 208 -16.51 -21.97 6.49
CA GLY A 208 -17.68 -21.75 5.66
C GLY A 208 -18.11 -20.28 5.62
N ILE A 209 -18.20 -19.63 6.79
CA ILE A 209 -18.56 -18.20 6.89
C ILE A 209 -17.52 -17.31 6.20
N VAL A 210 -16.23 -17.60 6.36
CA VAL A 210 -15.15 -16.85 5.71
C VAL A 210 -15.23 -16.97 4.19
N LEU A 211 -15.48 -18.17 3.66
CA LEU A 211 -15.62 -18.40 2.22
C LEU A 211 -16.85 -17.69 1.64
N ILE A 212 -18.00 -17.72 2.32
CA ILE A 212 -19.20 -16.98 1.91
C ILE A 212 -18.91 -15.48 1.89
N SER A 213 -18.32 -14.96 2.95
CA SER A 213 -17.98 -13.53 3.04
C SER A 213 -16.99 -13.10 1.95
N TRP A 214 -16.00 -13.94 1.66
CA TRP A 214 -15.02 -13.71 0.60
C TRP A 214 -15.66 -13.73 -0.78
N GLY A 215 -16.49 -14.74 -1.09
CA GLY A 215 -17.22 -14.85 -2.35
C GLY A 215 -18.15 -13.67 -2.56
N TYR A 216 -18.90 -13.28 -1.53
CA TYR A 216 -19.79 -12.12 -1.56
C TYR A 216 -19.03 -10.80 -1.79
N LYS A 217 -17.92 -10.59 -1.08
CA LYS A 217 -17.08 -9.40 -1.26
C LYS A 217 -16.50 -9.33 -2.66
N LYS A 218 -16.00 -10.44 -3.20
CA LYS A 218 -15.48 -10.50 -4.58
C LYS A 218 -16.58 -10.25 -5.62
N PHE A 219 -17.77 -10.80 -5.42
CA PHE A 219 -18.90 -10.54 -6.29
C PHE A 219 -19.32 -9.08 -6.26
N ARG A 220 -19.44 -8.47 -5.08
CA ARG A 220 -19.96 -7.11 -4.94
C ARG A 220 -18.93 -6.01 -5.23
N TYR A 221 -17.68 -6.18 -4.79
CA TYR A 221 -16.65 -5.15 -4.81
C TYR A 221 -15.43 -5.47 -5.67
N GLY A 222 -15.27 -6.69 -6.14
CA GLY A 222 -14.09 -7.15 -6.85
C GLY A 222 -14.03 -6.83 -8.35
N SER A 223 -14.78 -5.85 -8.84
CA SER A 223 -14.97 -5.63 -10.26
C SER A 223 -14.31 -4.38 -10.81
N GLU A 224 -13.62 -3.62 -10.00
CA GLU A 224 -12.90 -2.47 -10.47
C GLU A 224 -11.44 -2.86 -10.64
N ILE A 225 -10.96 -2.76 -11.87
CA ILE A 225 -9.54 -2.90 -12.17
C ILE A 225 -8.95 -1.51 -11.98
N GLU A 226 -8.00 -1.39 -11.07
CA GLU A 226 -7.20 -0.19 -10.89
C GLU A 226 -5.82 -0.47 -11.47
N GLU A 227 -5.45 0.28 -12.51
CA GLU A 227 -4.12 0.25 -13.10
C GLU A 227 -3.53 1.66 -13.12
N GLY A 228 -2.22 1.77 -12.95
CA GLY A 228 -1.49 3.02 -13.11
C GLY A 228 -0.06 2.96 -12.57
N THR A 229 0.77 3.81 -13.13
CA THR A 229 2.21 3.91 -12.82
C THR A 229 2.50 4.76 -11.59
N GLY A 230 1.58 5.63 -11.17
CA GLY A 230 1.72 6.55 -10.02
C GLY A 230 0.90 6.15 -8.79
N ILE A 231 0.34 4.94 -8.75
CA ILE A 231 -0.59 4.55 -7.70
C ILE A 231 0.17 4.13 -6.44
N VAL A 232 -0.01 4.90 -5.40
CA VAL A 232 -0.01 4.33 -4.05
C VAL A 232 -1.33 3.58 -3.93
N LYS A 233 -1.28 2.24 -3.81
CA LYS A 233 -2.49 1.39 -3.70
C LYS A 233 -3.50 2.05 -2.77
N GLN A 234 -4.76 2.21 -3.21
CA GLN A 234 -5.83 2.86 -2.43
C GLN A 234 -5.98 2.32 -1.00
N SER A 235 -5.56 1.09 -0.73
CA SER A 235 -5.49 0.53 0.61
C SER A 235 -4.56 1.30 1.55
N LYS A 236 -3.42 1.82 1.04
CA LYS A 236 -2.51 2.64 1.84
C LYS A 236 -3.08 4.05 2.06
N GLN A 237 -3.65 4.65 1.04
CA GLN A 237 -4.25 5.98 1.14
C GLN A 237 -5.46 5.98 2.08
N LYS A 238 -6.28 4.92 2.06
CA LYS A 238 -7.38 4.74 3.01
C LYS A 238 -6.88 4.53 4.45
N ASN A 239 -5.76 3.83 4.61
CA ASN A 239 -5.12 3.65 5.91
C ASN A 239 -4.50 4.95 6.41
N ASP A 240 -3.85 5.73 5.55
CA ASP A 240 -3.26 7.03 5.91
C ASP A 240 -4.36 8.03 6.29
N THR A 241 -5.49 8.00 5.59
CA THR A 241 -6.66 8.83 5.92
C THR A 241 -7.29 8.38 7.26
N LEU A 242 -7.43 7.07 7.47
CA LEU A 242 -7.91 6.53 8.75
C LEU A 242 -6.96 6.85 9.90
N GLN A 243 -5.64 6.76 9.68
CA GLN A 243 -4.63 7.13 10.66
C GLN A 243 -4.71 8.62 11.01
N LYS A 244 -4.90 9.50 10.02
CA LYS A 244 -5.05 10.95 10.21
C LYS A 244 -6.29 11.31 11.03
N TYR A 245 -7.40 10.57 10.87
CA TYR A 245 -8.65 10.82 11.60
C TYR A 245 -8.80 10.04 12.91
N THR A 246 -8.18 8.87 13.04
CA THR A 246 -8.33 8.00 14.21
C THR A 246 -7.10 7.94 15.10
N GLY A 247 -5.95 8.42 14.63
CA GLY A 247 -4.67 8.30 15.33
C GLY A 247 -4.14 6.86 15.46
N ILE A 248 -4.80 5.89 14.82
CA ILE A 248 -4.43 4.47 14.88
C ILE A 248 -3.51 4.15 13.71
N ASP A 249 -2.27 3.81 14.00
CA ASP A 249 -1.31 3.33 13.01
C ASP A 249 -1.63 1.90 12.57
N THR A 250 -2.21 1.75 11.38
CA THR A 250 -2.57 0.45 10.81
C THR A 250 -1.46 -0.17 9.94
N SER A 251 -0.34 0.54 9.74
CA SER A 251 0.75 0.08 8.86
C SER A 251 1.53 -1.10 9.45
N ASN A 252 1.52 -1.26 10.77
CA ASN A 252 2.20 -2.32 11.54
C ASN A 252 1.23 -3.29 12.22
N MET A 253 -0.06 -3.28 11.85
CA MET A 253 -1.01 -4.24 12.40
C MET A 253 -0.78 -5.63 11.79
N ASP A 254 0.05 -6.43 12.44
CA ASP A 254 0.08 -7.87 12.27
C ASP A 254 -1.29 -8.46 12.65
N ALA A 255 -1.71 -9.52 11.96
CA ALA A 255 -2.97 -10.22 12.23
C ALA A 255 -3.16 -10.56 13.73
N ASN A 256 -2.05 -10.79 14.45
CA ASN A 256 -2.02 -11.00 15.89
C ASN A 256 -2.35 -9.76 16.73
N SER A 257 -2.04 -8.55 16.26
CA SER A 257 -2.37 -7.31 16.97
C SER A 257 -3.84 -6.91 16.78
N LEU A 258 -4.42 -7.22 15.62
CA LEU A 258 -5.86 -7.09 15.36
C LEU A 258 -6.69 -8.03 16.25
N LEU A 259 -6.25 -9.26 16.43
CA LEU A 259 -6.88 -10.23 17.34
C LEU A 259 -6.78 -9.81 18.81
N LYS A 260 -5.70 -9.17 19.23
CA LYS A 260 -5.54 -8.61 20.59
C LYS A 260 -6.41 -7.39 20.86
N GLY A 261 -6.58 -6.50 19.85
CA GLY A 261 -7.34 -5.26 19.99
C GLY A 261 -8.86 -5.45 20.07
N ILE A 262 -9.40 -6.56 19.54
CA ILE A 262 -10.86 -6.83 19.51
C ILE A 262 -11.32 -7.65 20.74
N GLY A 263 -10.43 -8.00 21.67
CA GLY A 263 -10.78 -8.84 22.82
C GLY A 263 -11.08 -10.32 22.45
N VAL A 264 -11.02 -10.67 21.16
CA VAL A 264 -11.27 -12.03 20.67
C VAL A 264 -10.10 -12.97 20.95
N ALA A 265 -8.90 -12.40 21.21
CA ALA A 265 -7.71 -13.19 21.52
C ALA A 265 -7.84 -14.00 22.81
N SER A 266 -8.62 -13.55 23.79
CA SER A 266 -8.86 -14.29 25.03
C SER A 266 -9.81 -15.45 24.83
N ILE A 267 -10.77 -15.32 23.91
CA ILE A 267 -11.75 -16.38 23.60
C ILE A 267 -11.13 -17.42 22.65
N ALA A 268 -10.47 -16.97 21.59
CA ALA A 268 -9.79 -17.86 20.64
C ALA A 268 -8.59 -18.59 21.26
N GLY A 269 -7.80 -17.90 22.10
CA GLY A 269 -6.67 -18.49 22.81
C GLY A 269 -7.10 -19.54 23.83
N GLY A 270 -8.21 -19.32 24.52
CA GLY A 270 -8.81 -20.28 25.44
C GLY A 270 -9.33 -21.54 24.72
N VAL A 271 -9.98 -21.36 23.58
CA VAL A 271 -10.52 -22.46 22.75
C VAL A 271 -9.39 -23.26 22.10
N LEU A 272 -8.38 -22.59 21.51
CA LEU A 272 -7.22 -23.26 20.90
C LEU A 272 -6.38 -24.02 21.92
N SER A 273 -6.19 -23.48 23.13
CA SER A 273 -5.43 -24.16 24.17
C SER A 273 -6.17 -25.37 24.74
N SER A 274 -7.51 -25.36 24.79
CA SER A 274 -8.32 -26.50 25.19
C SER A 274 -8.36 -27.60 24.11
N VAL A 275 -8.40 -27.22 22.84
CA VAL A 275 -8.36 -28.16 21.70
C VAL A 275 -7.00 -28.85 21.59
N LEU A 276 -5.89 -28.08 21.72
CA LEU A 276 -4.54 -28.65 21.67
C LEU A 276 -4.21 -29.55 22.89
N ARG A 277 -4.87 -29.35 24.03
CA ARG A 277 -4.71 -30.21 25.22
C ARG A 277 -5.42 -31.54 25.09
N ASN A 278 -6.53 -31.58 24.32
CA ASN A 278 -7.30 -32.82 24.09
C ASN A 278 -6.75 -33.66 22.93
N VAL A 279 -5.93 -33.10 22.04
CA VAL A 279 -5.27 -33.86 20.95
C VAL A 279 -3.99 -34.60 21.45
N LYS A 280 -3.51 -34.30 22.67
CA LYS A 280 -2.34 -34.97 23.29
C LYS A 280 -2.70 -36.05 24.31
N ARG A 281 -3.93 -36.45 24.38
CA ARG A 281 -4.40 -37.67 25.06
C ARG A 281 -5.03 -38.56 24.01
#